data_feb18d17dca1098d2be8979053182203
#
_entry.id   feb18d17dca1098d2be8979053182203
#
_cell.length_a   1.000
_cell.length_b   1.000
_cell.length_c   1.000
_cell.angle_alpha   90.00
_cell.angle_beta   90.00
_cell.angle_gamma   90.00
#
_symmetry.space_group_name_H-M   'P 1'
#
loop_
_entity.id
_entity.type
_entity.pdbx_description
1 polymer ?
#
loop_
_entity_poly.entity_id
_entity_poly.type
_entity_poly.pdbx_seq_one_letter_code
_entity_poly.pdbx_strand_id
1 'polypeptide(L)'
;MTFLNNAAKTQQKPEGVRGAAPATEAQAKELTAKLFHMKNPENVVFTHSGSQAVELALRAFVKKGDHILLSVMDVDATWELAEELAAVHGVEISPLGVNVYGILDYDAIEGMIRPNTRAIVCAHGCSVTGNIVNMERLTAIARRHKLLVISDGCQTAGACDVHLEELGIDVYCFTGYKKMMGPRGIGGICLKEGLMDQFREGLVPVLEENPKLAAALAPVDPVKLGGYCAAIEFIFEKGIYGICMLPHRLAKRFFESTKSMDAVEVYGDFGTNTRIATVSIRVEGFTPEQVHAHMLEKYGIVCKPGLHGSSRMHEALGTSQNGLTRFSFGYFNTRMEVNDTIWALMDLLGLDDLYLLA
;
A
#
# COMPACT_ATOMS: atom_id res chain seq x y z
N MET A 1 -19.03 14.52 8.70
CA MET A 1 -17.56 14.56 8.49
C MET A 1 -17.20 13.52 7.42
N THR A 2 -16.74 14.00 6.29
CA THR A 2 -16.32 13.18 5.15
C THR A 2 -14.87 12.73 5.32
N PHE A 3 -14.59 11.43 5.24
CA PHE A 3 -13.25 10.87 5.46
C PHE A 3 -12.63 10.38 4.16
N LEU A 4 -11.69 11.13 3.62
CA LEU A 4 -10.96 10.84 2.38
C LEU A 4 -9.47 10.55 2.64
N ASN A 5 -9.15 9.85 3.74
CA ASN A 5 -7.81 9.40 4.08
C ASN A 5 -7.74 7.87 4.23
N ASN A 6 -8.40 7.14 3.31
CA ASN A 6 -8.48 5.67 3.35
C ASN A 6 -7.17 4.96 3.00
N ALA A 7 -6.18 5.65 2.40
CA ALA A 7 -4.84 5.12 2.22
C ALA A 7 -4.08 4.96 3.56
N ALA A 8 -4.40 5.79 4.57
CA ALA A 8 -3.85 5.65 5.91
C ALA A 8 -4.60 4.59 6.74
N LYS A 9 -5.93 4.62 6.69
CA LYS A 9 -6.81 3.64 7.35
C LYS A 9 -8.22 3.73 6.76
N THR A 10 -8.96 2.64 6.71
CA THR A 10 -10.41 2.69 6.49
C THR A 10 -11.09 2.99 7.83
N GLN A 11 -11.80 4.11 7.91
CA GLN A 11 -12.43 4.56 9.15
C GLN A 11 -13.70 3.78 9.45
N GLN A 12 -14.59 3.70 8.48
CA GLN A 12 -15.81 2.89 8.58
C GLN A 12 -15.47 1.42 8.34
N LYS A 13 -16.04 0.54 9.13
CA LYS A 13 -15.86 -0.91 9.05
C LYS A 13 -17.18 -1.55 8.67
N PRO A 14 -17.16 -2.73 7.99
CA PRO A 14 -18.38 -3.51 7.79
C PRO A 14 -19.08 -3.82 9.11
N GLU A 15 -20.38 -4.01 9.03
CA GLU A 15 -21.15 -4.57 10.14
C GLU A 15 -20.58 -5.95 10.49
N GLY A 16 -20.54 -6.28 11.77
CA GLY A 16 -19.98 -7.55 12.26
C GLY A 16 -18.46 -7.57 12.51
N VAL A 17 -17.67 -6.66 11.94
CA VAL A 17 -16.22 -6.59 12.22
C VAL A 17 -15.95 -6.22 13.68
N ARG A 18 -16.76 -5.32 14.26
CA ARG A 18 -16.74 -5.04 15.69
C ARG A 18 -17.67 -6.03 16.38
N GLY A 19 -17.16 -6.71 17.41
CA GLY A 19 -17.93 -7.72 18.14
C GLY A 19 -18.01 -9.08 17.44
N ALA A 20 -17.19 -9.33 16.42
CA ALA A 20 -17.05 -10.65 15.82
C ALA A 20 -16.65 -11.70 16.88
N ALA A 21 -17.16 -12.92 16.72
CA ALA A 21 -16.69 -14.03 17.52
C ALA A 21 -15.18 -14.28 17.31
N PRO A 22 -14.45 -14.73 18.34
CA PRO A 22 -13.05 -15.11 18.16
C PRO A 22 -12.87 -16.15 17.05
N ALA A 23 -11.80 -16.01 16.27
CA ALA A 23 -11.44 -16.99 15.23
C ALA A 23 -10.07 -17.61 15.53
N THR A 24 -9.85 -18.81 15.01
CA THR A 24 -8.54 -19.46 15.04
C THR A 24 -7.63 -18.91 13.95
N GLU A 25 -6.33 -19.06 14.15
CA GLU A 25 -5.35 -18.71 13.13
C GLU A 25 -5.55 -19.51 11.83
N ALA A 26 -5.91 -20.79 11.95
CA ALA A 26 -6.19 -21.65 10.80
C ALA A 26 -7.34 -21.11 9.94
N GLN A 27 -8.48 -20.71 10.57
CA GLN A 27 -9.59 -20.08 9.85
C GLN A 27 -9.17 -18.79 9.13
N ALA A 28 -8.37 -17.95 9.80
CA ALA A 28 -7.88 -16.72 9.20
C ALA A 28 -6.90 -16.98 8.04
N LYS A 29 -6.03 -18.00 8.15
CA LYS A 29 -5.13 -18.44 7.06
C LYS A 29 -5.91 -18.92 5.82
N GLU A 30 -6.94 -19.75 6.02
CA GLU A 30 -7.79 -20.24 4.93
C GLU A 30 -8.48 -19.09 4.17
N LEU A 31 -9.06 -18.14 4.90
CA LEU A 31 -9.71 -16.97 4.29
C LEU A 31 -8.69 -16.06 3.57
N THR A 32 -7.51 -15.88 4.15
CA THR A 32 -6.43 -15.09 3.55
C THR A 32 -5.91 -15.74 2.27
N ALA A 33 -5.65 -17.06 2.32
CA ALA A 33 -5.22 -17.82 1.15
C ALA A 33 -6.25 -17.76 0.02
N LYS A 34 -7.53 -17.90 0.35
CA LYS A 34 -8.63 -17.76 -0.61
C LYS A 34 -8.68 -16.35 -1.21
N LEU A 35 -8.49 -15.28 -0.40
CA LEU A 35 -8.52 -13.88 -0.87
C LEU A 35 -7.39 -13.59 -1.86
N PHE A 36 -6.23 -14.19 -1.66
CA PHE A 36 -5.04 -13.98 -2.49
C PHE A 36 -4.77 -15.11 -3.49
N HIS A 37 -5.76 -15.99 -3.71
CA HIS A 37 -5.70 -17.11 -4.66
C HIS A 37 -4.49 -18.04 -4.46
N MET A 38 -4.16 -18.31 -3.20
CA MET A 38 -3.10 -19.22 -2.79
C MET A 38 -3.65 -20.65 -2.58
N LYS A 39 -2.89 -21.66 -2.96
CA LYS A 39 -3.28 -23.06 -2.77
C LYS A 39 -3.09 -23.55 -1.34
N ASN A 40 -2.05 -23.05 -0.67
CA ASN A 40 -1.65 -23.56 0.63
C ASN A 40 -1.81 -22.47 1.72
N PRO A 41 -2.83 -22.55 2.60
CA PRO A 41 -3.02 -21.62 3.71
C PRO A 41 -1.85 -21.59 4.71
N GLU A 42 -1.06 -22.67 4.83
CA GLU A 42 0.09 -22.71 5.73
C GLU A 42 1.24 -21.77 5.31
N ASN A 43 1.21 -21.30 4.07
CA ASN A 43 2.13 -20.28 3.57
C ASN A 43 1.74 -18.84 3.99
N VAL A 44 0.73 -18.69 4.86
CA VAL A 44 0.35 -17.41 5.47
C VAL A 44 0.92 -17.33 6.88
N VAL A 45 1.68 -16.27 7.17
CA VAL A 45 2.22 -15.96 8.50
C VAL A 45 1.60 -14.65 8.98
N PHE A 46 0.91 -14.67 10.12
CA PHE A 46 0.33 -13.45 10.69
C PHE A 46 1.37 -12.66 11.48
N THR A 47 1.20 -11.34 11.44
CA THR A 47 1.97 -10.32 12.17
C THR A 47 1.02 -9.29 12.76
N HIS A 48 1.53 -8.36 13.57
CA HIS A 48 0.71 -7.30 14.15
C HIS A 48 0.55 -6.06 13.26
N SER A 49 1.32 -5.99 12.16
CA SER A 49 1.24 -4.89 11.18
C SER A 49 1.89 -5.24 9.86
N GLY A 50 1.54 -4.50 8.79
CA GLY A 50 2.24 -4.65 7.50
C GLY A 50 3.71 -4.25 7.56
N SER A 51 4.08 -3.23 8.35
CA SER A 51 5.49 -2.86 8.51
C SER A 51 6.30 -3.96 9.17
N GLN A 52 5.75 -4.63 10.20
CA GLN A 52 6.38 -5.81 10.80
C GLN A 52 6.50 -6.96 9.80
N ALA A 53 5.49 -7.14 8.93
CA ALA A 53 5.55 -8.15 7.88
C ALA A 53 6.73 -7.89 6.91
N VAL A 54 6.90 -6.64 6.46
CA VAL A 54 8.03 -6.24 5.60
C VAL A 54 9.37 -6.42 6.32
N GLU A 55 9.45 -6.03 7.60
CA GLU A 55 10.65 -6.19 8.43
C GLU A 55 11.06 -7.66 8.52
N LEU A 56 10.14 -8.55 8.88
CA LEU A 56 10.41 -9.98 8.99
C LEU A 56 10.82 -10.59 7.64
N ALA A 57 10.16 -10.18 6.55
CA ALA A 57 10.50 -10.64 5.22
C ALA A 57 11.93 -10.23 4.82
N LEU A 58 12.28 -8.96 4.99
CA LEU A 58 13.63 -8.48 4.66
C LEU A 58 14.70 -9.17 5.52
N ARG A 59 14.52 -9.24 6.84
CA ARG A 59 15.49 -9.89 7.73
C ARG A 59 15.62 -11.40 7.49
N ALA A 60 14.53 -12.08 7.06
CA ALA A 60 14.58 -13.51 6.75
C ALA A 60 15.33 -13.82 5.45
N PHE A 61 15.12 -13.02 4.41
CA PHE A 61 15.59 -13.35 3.06
C PHE A 61 16.86 -12.61 2.63
N VAL A 62 17.17 -11.45 3.22
CA VAL A 62 18.36 -10.64 2.90
C VAL A 62 19.45 -10.90 3.92
N LYS A 63 20.63 -11.27 3.43
CA LYS A 63 21.78 -11.69 4.25
C LYS A 63 22.92 -10.66 4.17
N LYS A 64 23.91 -10.84 5.03
CA LYS A 64 25.12 -10.02 5.06
C LYS A 64 25.79 -9.96 3.68
N GLY A 65 26.00 -8.72 3.19
CA GLY A 65 26.66 -8.47 1.91
C GLY A 65 25.79 -8.68 0.67
N ASP A 66 24.50 -9.01 0.84
CA ASP A 66 23.56 -9.05 -0.29
C ASP A 66 23.31 -7.66 -0.85
N HIS A 67 22.96 -7.59 -2.12
CA HIS A 67 22.46 -6.41 -2.78
C HIS A 67 20.94 -6.52 -3.00
N ILE A 68 20.20 -5.44 -2.76
CA ILE A 68 18.77 -5.35 -3.05
C ILE A 68 18.48 -4.16 -3.95
N LEU A 69 17.50 -4.33 -4.83
CA LEU A 69 16.88 -3.24 -5.56
C LEU A 69 15.64 -2.82 -4.79
N LEU A 70 15.57 -1.57 -4.31
CA LEU A 70 14.46 -1.07 -3.49
C LEU A 70 13.76 0.09 -4.18
N SER A 71 12.45 -0.06 -4.39
CA SER A 71 11.65 0.94 -5.10
C SER A 71 11.51 2.23 -4.29
N VAL A 72 11.64 3.39 -4.96
CA VAL A 72 11.32 4.71 -4.38
C VAL A 72 9.84 4.87 -4.03
N MET A 73 8.98 3.96 -4.51
CA MET A 73 7.54 3.92 -4.19
C MET A 73 7.26 3.36 -2.79
N ASP A 74 8.23 2.66 -2.20
CA ASP A 74 8.13 2.11 -0.85
C ASP A 74 8.13 3.22 0.21
N VAL A 75 7.48 2.92 1.34
CA VAL A 75 7.37 3.87 2.45
C VAL A 75 8.70 4.04 3.19
N ASP A 76 8.85 5.18 3.88
CA ASP A 76 10.07 5.53 4.62
C ASP A 76 10.49 4.42 5.59
N ALA A 77 9.55 3.77 6.28
CA ALA A 77 9.85 2.67 7.20
C ALA A 77 10.57 1.47 6.54
N THR A 78 10.28 1.18 5.26
CA THR A 78 11.00 0.14 4.49
C THR A 78 12.41 0.59 4.15
N TRP A 79 12.58 1.86 3.80
CA TRP A 79 13.90 2.45 3.52
C TRP A 79 14.76 2.54 4.78
N GLU A 80 14.22 2.99 5.91
CA GLU A 80 14.90 3.04 7.20
C GLU A 80 15.41 1.66 7.62
N LEU A 81 14.57 0.62 7.45
CA LEU A 81 14.97 -0.76 7.71
C LEU A 81 16.09 -1.22 6.77
N ALA A 82 16.01 -0.94 5.47
CA ALA A 82 17.03 -1.31 4.52
C ALA A 82 18.36 -0.60 4.83
N GLU A 83 18.33 0.67 5.21
CA GLU A 83 19.49 1.47 5.63
C GLU A 83 20.10 0.92 6.94
N GLU A 84 19.28 0.46 7.88
CA GLU A 84 19.75 -0.25 9.09
C GLU A 84 20.48 -1.55 8.70
N LEU A 85 19.89 -2.37 7.80
CA LEU A 85 20.52 -3.60 7.30
C LEU A 85 21.85 -3.29 6.55
N ALA A 86 21.92 -2.18 5.82
CA ALA A 86 23.15 -1.72 5.18
C ALA A 86 24.22 -1.39 6.22
N ALA A 87 23.86 -0.65 7.26
CA ALA A 87 24.81 -0.22 8.30
C ALA A 87 25.30 -1.39 9.16
N VAL A 88 24.42 -2.35 9.50
CA VAL A 88 24.75 -3.45 10.43
C VAL A 88 25.30 -4.67 9.70
N HIS A 89 24.76 -5.02 8.55
CA HIS A 89 25.08 -6.25 7.83
C HIS A 89 25.78 -6.02 6.48
N GLY A 90 26.06 -4.76 6.11
CA GLY A 90 26.72 -4.43 4.85
C GLY A 90 25.87 -4.76 3.62
N VAL A 91 24.54 -4.69 3.77
CA VAL A 91 23.61 -4.84 2.63
C VAL A 91 23.80 -3.63 1.70
N GLU A 92 23.89 -3.89 0.40
CA GLU A 92 23.95 -2.86 -0.62
C GLU A 92 22.55 -2.55 -1.14
N ILE A 93 22.23 -1.27 -1.36
CA ILE A 93 20.91 -0.83 -1.81
C ILE A 93 21.05 -0.03 -3.09
N SER A 94 20.30 -0.39 -4.13
CA SER A 94 20.15 0.44 -5.32
C SER A 94 18.68 0.88 -5.45
N PRO A 95 18.41 2.20 -5.54
CA PRO A 95 17.05 2.71 -5.67
C PRO A 95 16.48 2.43 -7.05
N LEU A 96 15.32 1.79 -7.12
CA LEU A 96 14.52 1.69 -8.35
C LEU A 96 13.70 2.96 -8.52
N GLY A 97 14.03 3.74 -9.54
CA GLY A 97 13.39 5.01 -9.87
C GLY A 97 12.03 4.85 -10.56
N VAL A 98 11.39 5.99 -10.72
CA VAL A 98 10.13 6.14 -11.45
C VAL A 98 10.23 7.28 -12.44
N ASN A 99 9.37 7.30 -13.47
CA ASN A 99 9.24 8.44 -14.37
C ASN A 99 8.39 9.57 -13.76
N VAL A 100 8.18 10.65 -14.48
CA VAL A 100 7.39 11.83 -14.04
C VAL A 100 5.94 11.53 -13.69
N TYR A 101 5.39 10.42 -14.17
CA TYR A 101 4.05 9.93 -13.82
C TYR A 101 4.05 8.98 -12.63
N GLY A 102 5.22 8.74 -12.01
CA GLY A 102 5.37 7.80 -10.91
C GLY A 102 5.25 6.33 -11.33
N ILE A 103 5.52 6.00 -12.58
CA ILE A 103 5.58 4.63 -13.11
C ILE A 103 7.01 4.11 -12.96
N LEU A 104 7.16 2.89 -12.42
CA LEU A 104 8.44 2.23 -12.20
C LEU A 104 9.24 2.12 -13.51
N ASP A 105 10.54 2.42 -13.45
CA ASP A 105 11.46 2.25 -14.58
C ASP A 105 11.90 0.79 -14.71
N TYR A 106 11.09 -0.01 -15.40
CA TYR A 106 11.37 -1.44 -15.60
C TYR A 106 12.60 -1.67 -16.47
N ASP A 107 12.92 -0.76 -17.39
CA ASP A 107 14.00 -0.94 -18.37
C ASP A 107 15.37 -0.75 -17.71
N ALA A 108 15.44 0.02 -16.64
CA ALA A 108 16.66 0.19 -15.86
C ALA A 108 17.02 -1.03 -14.98
N ILE A 109 16.05 -1.88 -14.63
CA ILE A 109 16.22 -2.92 -13.61
C ILE A 109 17.39 -3.87 -13.94
N GLU A 110 17.42 -4.41 -15.16
CA GLU A 110 18.44 -5.41 -15.55
C GLU A 110 19.87 -4.86 -15.47
N GLY A 111 20.06 -3.58 -15.83
CA GLY A 111 21.36 -2.90 -15.75
C GLY A 111 21.84 -2.66 -14.30
N MET A 112 20.96 -2.76 -13.32
CA MET A 112 21.28 -2.55 -11.89
C MET A 112 21.59 -3.87 -11.16
N ILE A 113 21.33 -5.02 -11.79
CA ILE A 113 21.54 -6.34 -11.17
C ILE A 113 23.03 -6.64 -11.08
N ARG A 114 23.48 -7.07 -9.90
CA ARG A 114 24.85 -7.43 -9.56
C ARG A 114 24.92 -8.92 -9.21
N PRO A 115 26.14 -9.53 -9.20
CA PRO A 115 26.30 -10.96 -8.83
C PRO A 115 25.76 -11.28 -7.42
N ASN A 116 25.78 -10.31 -6.50
CA ASN A 116 25.25 -10.44 -5.13
C ASN A 116 23.82 -9.91 -4.98
N THR A 117 23.13 -9.57 -6.06
CA THR A 117 21.73 -9.15 -5.98
C THR A 117 20.85 -10.32 -5.52
N ARG A 118 20.13 -10.09 -4.41
CA ARG A 118 19.29 -11.10 -3.77
C ARG A 118 17.82 -10.92 -4.08
N ALA A 119 17.32 -9.70 -4.04
CA ALA A 119 15.90 -9.42 -4.13
C ALA A 119 15.60 -8.08 -4.80
N ILE A 120 14.39 -7.99 -5.35
CA ILE A 120 13.71 -6.76 -5.69
C ILE A 120 12.65 -6.52 -4.62
N VAL A 121 12.74 -5.40 -3.91
CA VAL A 121 11.77 -4.96 -2.90
C VAL A 121 10.94 -3.84 -3.52
N CYS A 122 9.63 -4.04 -3.62
CA CYS A 122 8.78 -3.10 -4.32
C CYS A 122 7.35 -3.08 -3.78
N ALA A 123 6.86 -1.89 -3.42
CA ALA A 123 5.45 -1.71 -3.12
C ALA A 123 4.58 -2.08 -4.33
N HIS A 124 3.57 -2.92 -4.13
CA HIS A 124 2.63 -3.30 -5.20
C HIS A 124 1.79 -2.10 -5.65
N GLY A 125 1.49 -1.17 -4.75
CA GLY A 125 0.75 0.05 -5.06
C GLY A 125 1.30 1.26 -4.32
N CYS A 126 1.53 2.34 -5.05
CA CYS A 126 2.07 3.58 -4.50
C CYS A 126 1.03 4.33 -3.65
N SER A 127 1.37 4.62 -2.40
CA SER A 127 0.48 5.35 -1.49
C SER A 127 0.33 6.83 -1.86
N VAL A 128 1.23 7.39 -2.65
CA VAL A 128 1.25 8.80 -3.09
C VAL A 128 0.46 8.96 -4.39
N THR A 129 0.87 8.29 -5.45
CA THR A 129 0.27 8.46 -6.79
C THR A 129 -0.96 7.61 -7.04
N GLY A 130 -1.13 6.53 -6.30
CA GLY A 130 -2.17 5.54 -6.57
C GLY A 130 -1.83 4.55 -7.70
N ASN A 131 -0.67 4.64 -8.31
CA ASN A 131 -0.24 3.71 -9.35
C ASN A 131 -0.05 2.31 -8.80
N ILE A 132 -0.43 1.30 -9.57
CA ILE A 132 -0.16 -0.11 -9.31
C ILE A 132 1.00 -0.54 -10.18
N VAL A 133 1.97 -1.23 -9.58
CA VAL A 133 3.13 -1.80 -10.27
C VAL A 133 2.67 -2.98 -11.13
N ASN A 134 3.12 -3.03 -12.37
CA ASN A 134 2.97 -4.22 -13.21
C ASN A 134 3.86 -5.34 -12.67
N MET A 135 3.31 -6.14 -11.74
CA MET A 135 4.03 -7.23 -11.08
C MET A 135 4.41 -8.33 -12.05
N GLU A 136 3.61 -8.60 -13.07
CA GLU A 136 3.95 -9.61 -14.09
C GLU A 136 5.26 -9.26 -14.81
N ARG A 137 5.43 -7.99 -15.20
CA ARG A 137 6.67 -7.49 -15.81
C ARG A 137 7.84 -7.55 -14.82
N LEU A 138 7.64 -7.12 -13.58
CA LEU A 138 8.67 -7.11 -12.53
C LEU A 138 9.14 -8.53 -12.19
N THR A 139 8.20 -9.44 -11.93
CA THR A 139 8.51 -10.83 -11.57
C THR A 139 9.10 -11.61 -12.74
N ALA A 140 8.73 -11.29 -13.99
CA ALA A 140 9.36 -11.86 -15.16
C ALA A 140 10.86 -11.49 -15.25
N ILE A 141 11.21 -10.23 -14.94
CA ILE A 141 12.61 -9.78 -14.85
C ILE A 141 13.32 -10.53 -13.71
N ALA A 142 12.76 -10.51 -12.49
CA ALA A 142 13.33 -11.15 -11.32
C ALA A 142 13.61 -12.65 -11.55
N ARG A 143 12.66 -13.36 -12.19
CA ARG A 143 12.78 -14.81 -12.49
C ARG A 143 13.94 -15.12 -13.42
N ARG A 144 14.19 -14.29 -14.46
CA ARG A 144 15.35 -14.50 -15.37
C ARG A 144 16.68 -14.47 -14.61
N HIS A 145 16.74 -13.68 -13.55
CA HIS A 145 17.94 -13.50 -12.74
C HIS A 145 17.91 -14.25 -11.40
N LYS A 146 16.90 -15.10 -11.17
CA LYS A 146 16.71 -15.88 -9.93
C LYS A 146 16.64 -15.01 -8.66
N LEU A 147 16.09 -13.81 -8.78
CA LEU A 147 15.89 -12.88 -7.68
C LEU A 147 14.54 -13.12 -7.02
N LEU A 148 14.46 -12.90 -5.71
CA LEU A 148 13.19 -12.85 -4.99
C LEU A 148 12.48 -11.53 -5.24
N VAL A 149 11.14 -11.57 -5.29
CA VAL A 149 10.30 -10.36 -5.27
C VAL A 149 9.60 -10.30 -3.92
N ILE A 150 9.98 -9.31 -3.10
CA ILE A 150 9.36 -9.00 -1.82
C ILE A 150 8.49 -7.75 -2.03
N SER A 151 7.18 -7.90 -1.89
CA SER A 151 6.23 -6.85 -2.23
C SER A 151 5.43 -6.36 -1.02
N ASP A 152 5.45 -5.03 -0.76
CA ASP A 152 4.51 -4.40 0.16
C ASP A 152 3.15 -4.20 -0.52
N GLY A 153 2.20 -5.06 -0.16
CA GLY A 153 0.82 -5.04 -0.61
C GLY A 153 -0.13 -4.24 0.28
N CYS A 154 0.35 -3.47 1.26
CA CYS A 154 -0.50 -2.77 2.23
C CYS A 154 -1.50 -1.78 1.60
N GLN A 155 -1.28 -1.36 0.36
CA GLN A 155 -2.19 -0.49 -0.37
C GLN A 155 -3.09 -1.25 -1.35
N THR A 156 -2.72 -2.46 -1.75
CA THR A 156 -3.43 -3.27 -2.76
C THR A 156 -4.25 -4.39 -2.15
N ALA A 157 -3.85 -4.94 -1.00
CA ALA A 157 -4.63 -5.94 -0.26
C ALA A 157 -6.04 -5.41 0.06
N GLY A 158 -7.06 -6.01 -0.51
CA GLY A 158 -8.47 -5.58 -0.43
C GLY A 158 -8.83 -4.35 -1.28
N ALA A 159 -7.91 -3.82 -2.11
CA ALA A 159 -8.16 -2.74 -3.06
C ALA A 159 -8.17 -3.19 -4.52
N CYS A 160 -7.63 -4.36 -4.78
CA CYS A 160 -7.66 -5.05 -6.07
C CYS A 160 -7.71 -6.56 -5.86
N ASP A 161 -8.08 -7.27 -6.89
CA ASP A 161 -8.00 -8.73 -6.93
C ASP A 161 -6.54 -9.13 -7.17
N VAL A 162 -5.91 -9.75 -6.17
CA VAL A 162 -4.47 -10.05 -6.18
C VAL A 162 -4.28 -11.55 -6.26
N HIS A 163 -3.89 -12.05 -7.43
CA HIS A 163 -3.60 -13.45 -7.70
C HIS A 163 -2.11 -13.72 -7.52
N LEU A 164 -1.66 -14.01 -6.29
CA LEU A 164 -0.23 -14.09 -5.95
C LEU A 164 0.55 -15.11 -6.79
N GLU A 165 -0.05 -16.27 -7.06
CA GLU A 165 0.61 -17.33 -7.87
C GLU A 165 0.79 -16.87 -9.32
N GLU A 166 -0.23 -16.27 -9.92
CA GLU A 166 -0.22 -15.78 -11.31
C GLU A 166 0.75 -14.63 -11.49
N LEU A 167 0.73 -13.67 -10.56
CA LEU A 167 1.65 -12.53 -10.54
C LEU A 167 3.10 -12.95 -10.28
N GLY A 168 3.33 -14.15 -9.73
CA GLY A 168 4.66 -14.68 -9.49
C GLY A 168 5.42 -13.98 -8.37
N ILE A 169 4.70 -13.34 -7.43
CA ILE A 169 5.27 -12.69 -6.25
C ILE A 169 5.75 -13.76 -5.28
N ASP A 170 7.00 -13.65 -4.79
CA ASP A 170 7.57 -14.64 -3.89
C ASP A 170 7.18 -14.39 -2.42
N VAL A 171 7.13 -13.11 -2.01
CA VAL A 171 6.77 -12.69 -0.65
C VAL A 171 5.85 -11.47 -0.74
N TYR A 172 4.64 -11.57 -0.24
CA TYR A 172 3.65 -10.50 -0.24
C TYR A 172 3.28 -10.12 1.18
N CYS A 173 3.59 -8.89 1.57
CA CYS A 173 3.31 -8.35 2.90
C CYS A 173 2.01 -7.53 2.87
N PHE A 174 1.13 -7.72 3.86
CA PHE A 174 -0.16 -7.02 3.89
C PHE A 174 -0.52 -6.49 5.28
N THR A 175 -1.49 -5.59 5.33
CA THR A 175 -2.10 -5.11 6.57
C THR A 175 -3.62 -5.25 6.53
N GLY A 176 -4.21 -5.78 7.60
CA GLY A 176 -5.64 -6.09 7.64
C GLY A 176 -6.56 -4.87 7.82
N TYR A 177 -6.07 -3.72 8.32
CA TYR A 177 -6.93 -2.61 8.74
C TYR A 177 -7.17 -1.50 7.71
N LYS A 178 -6.41 -1.49 6.62
CA LYS A 178 -6.59 -0.52 5.53
C LYS A 178 -7.75 -0.97 4.63
N LYS A 179 -7.47 -1.29 3.37
CA LYS A 179 -8.50 -1.67 2.37
C LYS A 179 -9.18 -3.01 2.64
N MET A 180 -8.53 -3.89 3.41
CA MET A 180 -9.17 -5.12 3.90
C MET A 180 -10.22 -4.87 4.99
N MET A 181 -10.33 -3.64 5.50
CA MET A 181 -11.38 -3.19 6.44
C MET A 181 -11.42 -3.91 7.81
N GLY A 182 -10.47 -4.75 8.12
CA GLY A 182 -10.33 -5.45 9.42
C GLY A 182 -9.86 -4.54 10.57
N PRO A 183 -9.70 -5.07 11.78
CA PRO A 183 -9.22 -4.33 12.93
C PRO A 183 -7.73 -3.97 12.80
N ARG A 184 -7.28 -2.99 13.60
CA ARG A 184 -5.84 -2.71 13.75
C ARG A 184 -5.15 -3.81 14.54
N GLY A 185 -3.83 -3.96 14.33
CA GLY A 185 -3.03 -4.95 15.03
C GLY A 185 -3.04 -6.31 14.34
N ILE A 186 -3.33 -6.34 13.04
CA ILE A 186 -3.19 -7.49 12.15
C ILE A 186 -2.49 -7.06 10.87
N GLY A 187 -1.50 -7.83 10.47
CA GLY A 187 -0.86 -7.88 9.19
C GLY A 187 -0.42 -9.31 8.90
N GLY A 188 0.30 -9.51 7.83
CA GLY A 188 0.80 -10.84 7.52
C GLY A 188 1.68 -10.88 6.28
N ILE A 189 2.26 -12.04 6.08
CA ILE A 189 3.12 -12.41 4.96
C ILE A 189 2.48 -13.60 4.26
N CYS A 190 2.30 -13.50 2.97
CA CYS A 190 1.99 -14.62 2.10
C CYS A 190 3.28 -15.03 1.38
N LEU A 191 3.68 -16.28 1.56
CA LEU A 191 4.89 -16.85 0.97
C LEU A 191 4.50 -17.74 -0.21
N LYS A 192 5.27 -17.65 -1.28
CA LYS A 192 5.19 -18.60 -2.38
C LYS A 192 5.55 -20.02 -1.90
N GLU A 193 4.96 -21.01 -2.53
CA GLU A 193 5.25 -22.43 -2.24
C GLU A 193 6.75 -22.72 -2.24
N GLY A 194 7.20 -23.43 -1.20
CA GLY A 194 8.61 -23.82 -1.01
C GLY A 194 9.47 -22.77 -0.29
N LEU A 195 8.95 -21.59 0.06
CA LEU A 195 9.74 -20.56 0.76
C LEU A 195 9.58 -20.58 2.30
N MET A 196 8.62 -21.32 2.84
CA MET A 196 8.35 -21.32 4.29
C MET A 196 9.55 -21.77 5.13
N ASP A 197 10.25 -22.84 4.72
CA ASP A 197 11.40 -23.34 5.47
C ASP A 197 12.56 -22.33 5.42
N GLN A 198 12.85 -21.76 4.25
CA GLN A 198 13.85 -20.70 4.11
C GLN A 198 13.50 -19.45 4.96
N PHE A 199 12.22 -19.09 5.01
CA PHE A 199 11.75 -17.99 5.84
C PHE A 199 12.00 -18.27 7.32
N ARG A 200 11.62 -19.46 7.81
CA ARG A 200 11.83 -19.87 9.20
C ARG A 200 13.32 -19.93 9.56
N GLU A 201 14.13 -20.59 8.74
CA GLU A 201 15.57 -20.66 8.94
C GLU A 201 16.24 -19.28 8.96
N GLY A 202 15.78 -18.39 8.07
CA GLY A 202 16.27 -17.02 8.01
C GLY A 202 15.94 -16.17 9.23
N LEU A 203 14.81 -16.46 9.91
CA LEU A 203 14.40 -15.74 11.11
C LEU A 203 15.12 -16.21 12.39
N VAL A 204 15.59 -17.45 12.47
CA VAL A 204 16.21 -17.98 13.71
C VAL A 204 17.29 -17.05 14.25
N PRO A 205 18.36 -16.69 13.50
CA PRO A 205 19.39 -15.81 14.04
C PRO A 205 18.86 -14.40 14.36
N VAL A 206 17.91 -13.90 13.57
CA VAL A 206 17.31 -12.58 13.77
C VAL A 206 16.57 -12.48 15.11
N LEU A 207 15.85 -13.54 15.48
CA LEU A 207 15.07 -13.58 16.73
C LEU A 207 15.97 -13.82 17.96
N GLU A 208 17.06 -14.55 17.79
CA GLU A 208 18.08 -14.73 18.84
C GLU A 208 18.79 -13.40 19.15
N GLU A 209 19.14 -12.64 18.13
CA GLU A 209 19.81 -11.34 18.25
C GLU A 209 18.85 -10.21 18.67
N ASN A 210 17.55 -10.35 18.43
CA ASN A 210 16.54 -9.32 18.73
C ASN A 210 15.37 -9.87 19.57
N PRO A 211 15.54 -10.00 20.89
CA PRO A 211 14.47 -10.49 21.79
C PRO A 211 13.18 -9.66 21.77
N LYS A 212 13.29 -8.35 21.44
CA LYS A 212 12.09 -7.49 21.33
C LYS A 212 11.27 -7.87 20.10
N LEU A 213 11.92 -8.19 18.99
CA LEU A 213 11.25 -8.65 17.78
C LEU A 213 10.64 -10.04 18.01
N ALA A 214 11.34 -10.92 18.71
CA ALA A 214 10.80 -12.23 19.12
C ALA A 214 9.53 -12.08 19.97
N ALA A 215 9.54 -11.20 20.96
CA ALA A 215 8.36 -10.91 21.79
C ALA A 215 7.19 -10.29 20.99
N ALA A 216 7.50 -9.51 19.95
CA ALA A 216 6.49 -8.93 19.06
C ALA A 216 5.86 -9.94 18.08
N LEU A 217 6.39 -11.16 18.00
CA LEU A 217 5.82 -12.29 17.22
C LEU A 217 4.83 -13.14 18.03
N ALA A 218 4.39 -12.67 19.20
CA ALA A 218 3.32 -13.34 19.93
C ALA A 218 2.09 -13.58 19.04
N PRO A 219 1.35 -14.68 19.23
CA PRO A 219 0.16 -14.97 18.44
C PRO A 219 -0.83 -13.81 18.41
N VAL A 220 -1.45 -13.58 17.26
CA VAL A 220 -2.47 -12.54 17.12
C VAL A 220 -3.70 -12.91 17.96
N ASP A 221 -4.23 -11.94 18.68
CA ASP A 221 -5.43 -12.08 19.52
C ASP A 221 -6.60 -12.70 18.70
N PRO A 222 -7.21 -13.80 19.18
CA PRO A 222 -8.34 -14.46 18.51
C PRO A 222 -9.53 -13.54 18.21
N VAL A 223 -9.80 -12.55 19.06
CA VAL A 223 -10.88 -11.56 18.83
C VAL A 223 -10.54 -10.67 17.63
N LYS A 224 -9.28 -10.26 17.50
CA LYS A 224 -8.83 -9.52 16.30
C LYS A 224 -8.89 -10.40 15.06
N LEU A 225 -8.49 -11.67 15.15
CA LEU A 225 -8.62 -12.62 14.03
C LEU A 225 -10.08 -12.76 13.62
N GLY A 226 -11.03 -12.85 14.56
CA GLY A 226 -12.46 -12.88 14.27
C GLY A 226 -12.94 -11.65 13.49
N GLY A 227 -12.57 -10.46 13.93
CA GLY A 227 -12.87 -9.22 13.18
C GLY A 227 -12.23 -9.15 11.80
N TYR A 228 -11.04 -9.72 11.65
CA TYR A 228 -10.36 -9.83 10.35
C TYR A 228 -11.07 -10.81 9.42
N CYS A 229 -11.47 -11.99 9.92
CA CYS A 229 -12.26 -12.96 9.17
C CYS A 229 -13.58 -12.36 8.68
N ALA A 230 -14.33 -11.72 9.57
CA ALA A 230 -15.59 -11.04 9.21
C ALA A 230 -15.39 -9.96 8.12
N ALA A 231 -14.26 -9.25 8.12
CA ALA A 231 -13.96 -8.28 7.08
C ALA A 231 -13.68 -8.95 5.72
N ILE A 232 -12.99 -10.09 5.69
CA ILE A 232 -12.75 -10.85 4.46
C ILE A 232 -14.06 -11.48 3.95
N GLU A 233 -14.88 -12.03 4.84
CA GLU A 233 -16.20 -12.57 4.49
C GLU A 233 -17.09 -11.49 3.87
N PHE A 234 -17.06 -10.26 4.40
CA PHE A 234 -17.74 -9.12 3.78
C PHE A 234 -17.20 -8.83 2.37
N ILE A 235 -15.87 -8.90 2.15
CA ILE A 235 -15.28 -8.74 0.82
C ILE A 235 -15.80 -9.83 -0.13
N PHE A 236 -15.91 -11.08 0.31
CA PHE A 236 -16.46 -12.16 -0.50
C PHE A 236 -17.94 -11.99 -0.77
N GLU A 237 -18.73 -11.56 0.21
CA GLU A 237 -20.18 -11.29 0.04
C GLU A 237 -20.43 -10.21 -1.02
N LYS A 238 -19.67 -9.11 -0.97
CA LYS A 238 -19.82 -8.00 -1.92
C LYS A 238 -19.10 -8.24 -3.26
N GLY A 239 -18.21 -9.24 -3.30
CA GLY A 239 -17.30 -9.51 -4.40
C GLY A 239 -16.16 -8.49 -4.45
N ILE A 240 -14.92 -8.99 -4.63
CA ILE A 240 -13.73 -8.14 -4.67
C ILE A 240 -13.82 -7.05 -5.75
N TYR A 241 -14.41 -7.36 -6.90
CA TYR A 241 -14.66 -6.39 -7.97
C TYR A 241 -15.55 -5.23 -7.50
N GLY A 242 -16.64 -5.51 -6.78
CA GLY A 242 -17.54 -4.49 -6.22
C GLY A 242 -16.83 -3.60 -5.20
N ILE A 243 -16.00 -4.21 -4.34
CA ILE A 243 -15.19 -3.51 -3.33
C ILE A 243 -14.16 -2.56 -3.98
N CYS A 244 -13.55 -2.96 -5.08
CA CYS A 244 -12.50 -2.19 -5.75
C CYS A 244 -13.06 -1.10 -6.66
N MET A 245 -14.10 -1.41 -7.43
CA MET A 245 -14.61 -0.53 -8.49
C MET A 245 -15.33 0.70 -7.99
N LEU A 246 -16.04 0.63 -6.86
CA LEU A 246 -16.74 1.80 -6.32
C LEU A 246 -15.76 2.91 -5.91
N PRO A 247 -14.74 2.66 -5.06
CA PRO A 247 -13.73 3.67 -4.75
C PRO A 247 -12.99 4.19 -6.00
N HIS A 248 -12.71 3.29 -6.97
CA HIS A 248 -12.04 3.67 -8.21
C HIS A 248 -12.87 4.68 -9.02
N ARG A 249 -14.19 4.46 -9.16
CA ARG A 249 -15.10 5.41 -9.84
C ARG A 249 -15.15 6.75 -9.12
N LEU A 250 -15.12 6.76 -7.78
CA LEU A 250 -15.09 7.99 -6.98
C LEU A 250 -13.78 8.76 -7.21
N ALA A 251 -12.63 8.06 -7.18
CA ALA A 251 -11.33 8.65 -7.47
C ALA A 251 -11.25 9.20 -8.90
N LYS A 252 -11.78 8.46 -9.89
CA LYS A 252 -11.84 8.91 -11.28
C LYS A 252 -12.68 10.16 -11.41
N ARG A 253 -13.88 10.21 -10.78
CA ARG A 253 -14.73 11.41 -10.77
C ARG A 253 -14.00 12.62 -10.19
N PHE A 254 -13.32 12.44 -9.06
CA PHE A 254 -12.53 13.53 -8.44
C PHE A 254 -11.42 14.00 -9.39
N PHE A 255 -10.65 13.06 -9.97
CA PHE A 255 -9.61 13.37 -10.94
C PHE A 255 -10.15 14.13 -12.16
N GLU A 256 -11.22 13.64 -12.79
CA GLU A 256 -11.80 14.26 -14.01
C GLU A 256 -12.25 15.70 -13.75
N SER A 257 -12.76 15.98 -12.55
CA SER A 257 -13.17 17.34 -12.18
C SER A 257 -11.99 18.24 -11.80
N THR A 258 -10.95 17.70 -11.16
CA THR A 258 -9.81 18.51 -10.68
C THR A 258 -8.77 18.79 -11.77
N LYS A 259 -8.59 17.86 -12.73
CA LYS A 259 -7.61 18.04 -13.83
C LYS A 259 -7.93 19.23 -14.75
N SER A 260 -9.17 19.72 -14.76
CA SER A 260 -9.61 20.87 -15.55
C SER A 260 -9.49 22.21 -14.81
N MET A 261 -9.03 22.20 -13.56
CA MET A 261 -8.78 23.40 -12.78
C MET A 261 -7.33 23.84 -13.00
N ASP A 262 -7.10 24.98 -13.67
CA ASP A 262 -5.75 25.45 -14.05
C ASP A 262 -4.77 25.53 -12.88
N ALA A 263 -5.26 25.87 -11.68
CA ALA A 263 -4.46 25.95 -10.46
C ALA A 263 -4.19 24.59 -9.80
N VAL A 264 -4.63 23.45 -10.38
CA VAL A 264 -4.51 22.13 -9.78
C VAL A 264 -3.66 21.21 -10.64
N GLU A 265 -2.53 20.78 -10.11
CA GLU A 265 -1.70 19.74 -10.72
C GLU A 265 -1.96 18.40 -10.03
N VAL A 266 -2.24 17.36 -10.82
CA VAL A 266 -2.55 16.01 -10.34
C VAL A 266 -1.39 15.07 -10.61
N TYR A 267 -0.99 14.29 -9.60
CA TYR A 267 0.17 13.39 -9.65
C TYR A 267 -0.24 11.92 -9.80
N GLY A 268 0.38 11.24 -10.71
CA GLY A 268 0.17 9.81 -11.01
C GLY A 268 -0.22 9.56 -12.46
N ASP A 269 -0.27 8.27 -12.83
CA ASP A 269 -0.75 7.83 -14.14
C ASP A 269 -2.26 7.57 -14.09
N PHE A 270 -3.03 8.36 -14.82
CA PHE A 270 -4.48 8.21 -14.99
C PHE A 270 -4.86 7.66 -16.37
N GLY A 271 -3.87 7.32 -17.18
CA GLY A 271 -4.07 6.68 -18.49
C GLY A 271 -4.45 5.21 -18.39
N THR A 272 -4.24 4.58 -17.22
CA THR A 272 -4.61 3.18 -16.96
C THR A 272 -5.81 3.08 -16.04
N ASN A 273 -6.58 1.98 -16.18
CA ASN A 273 -7.64 1.65 -15.23
C ASN A 273 -7.12 0.86 -14.01
N THR A 274 -5.83 0.52 -13.99
CA THR A 274 -5.19 -0.30 -12.96
C THR A 274 -4.53 0.60 -11.93
N ARG A 275 -5.33 1.09 -10.97
CA ARG A 275 -4.82 1.96 -9.91
C ARG A 275 -5.65 1.83 -8.63
N ILE A 276 -5.06 2.12 -7.49
CA ILE A 276 -5.79 2.27 -6.24
C ILE A 276 -6.51 3.63 -6.21
N ALA A 277 -7.59 3.70 -5.44
CA ALA A 277 -8.45 4.88 -5.36
C ALA A 277 -7.80 6.01 -4.53
N THR A 278 -6.68 6.53 -5.03
CA THR A 278 -5.90 7.63 -4.42
C THR A 278 -5.60 8.68 -5.49
N VAL A 279 -5.80 9.95 -5.15
CA VAL A 279 -5.48 11.11 -5.98
C VAL A 279 -4.72 12.10 -5.11
N SER A 280 -3.50 12.45 -5.51
CA SER A 280 -2.68 13.46 -4.87
C SER A 280 -2.57 14.68 -5.77
N ILE A 281 -2.73 15.86 -5.18
CA ILE A 281 -2.74 17.12 -5.92
C ILE A 281 -1.80 18.14 -5.27
N ARG A 282 -1.28 19.03 -6.10
CA ARG A 282 -0.71 20.33 -5.70
C ARG A 282 -1.70 21.41 -6.12
N VAL A 283 -1.93 22.38 -5.26
CA VAL A 283 -2.77 23.53 -5.54
C VAL A 283 -1.87 24.76 -5.56
N GLU A 284 -1.84 25.48 -6.67
CA GLU A 284 -1.02 26.68 -6.82
C GLU A 284 -1.44 27.77 -5.80
N GLY A 285 -0.46 28.39 -5.17
CA GLY A 285 -0.69 29.41 -4.14
C GLY A 285 -1.04 28.88 -2.75
N PHE A 286 -1.20 27.54 -2.56
CA PHE A 286 -1.55 26.95 -1.27
C PHE A 286 -0.59 25.81 -0.88
N THR A 287 -0.23 25.77 0.40
CA THR A 287 0.45 24.59 0.94
C THR A 287 -0.54 23.45 1.15
N PRO A 288 -0.10 22.17 1.19
CA PRO A 288 -0.97 21.03 1.48
C PRO A 288 -1.71 21.17 2.83
N GLU A 289 -1.07 21.78 3.82
CA GLU A 289 -1.66 22.06 5.14
C GLU A 289 -2.79 23.09 5.05
N GLN A 290 -2.62 24.15 4.24
CA GLN A 290 -3.67 25.15 4.01
C GLN A 290 -4.87 24.55 3.29
N VAL A 291 -4.63 23.72 2.26
CA VAL A 291 -5.70 22.96 1.59
C VAL A 291 -6.43 22.07 2.59
N HIS A 292 -5.69 21.32 3.43
CA HIS A 292 -6.27 20.45 4.45
C HIS A 292 -7.08 21.25 5.50
N ALA A 293 -6.56 22.37 5.98
CA ALA A 293 -7.24 23.22 6.96
C ALA A 293 -8.57 23.74 6.40
N HIS A 294 -8.57 24.29 5.17
CA HIS A 294 -9.78 24.75 4.50
C HIS A 294 -10.83 23.63 4.36
N MET A 295 -10.41 22.45 3.86
CA MET A 295 -11.27 21.28 3.72
C MET A 295 -11.88 20.85 5.05
N LEU A 296 -11.08 20.80 6.12
CA LEU A 296 -11.51 20.33 7.42
C LEU A 296 -12.39 21.35 8.15
N GLU A 297 -11.96 22.60 8.25
CA GLU A 297 -12.60 23.61 9.09
C GLU A 297 -13.93 24.10 8.50
N LYS A 298 -13.98 24.29 7.17
CA LYS A 298 -15.17 24.82 6.50
C LYS A 298 -16.16 23.73 6.07
N TYR A 299 -15.65 22.56 5.68
CA TYR A 299 -16.46 21.48 5.08
C TYR A 299 -16.47 20.16 5.84
N GLY A 300 -15.68 20.04 6.91
CA GLY A 300 -15.57 18.78 7.66
C GLY A 300 -14.99 17.62 6.84
N ILE A 301 -14.14 17.91 5.84
CA ILE A 301 -13.54 16.93 4.94
C ILE A 301 -12.10 16.65 5.40
N VAL A 302 -11.81 15.37 5.67
CA VAL A 302 -10.48 14.92 6.11
C VAL A 302 -9.70 14.36 4.92
N CYS A 303 -8.68 15.07 4.46
CA CYS A 303 -7.66 14.62 3.52
C CYS A 303 -6.29 14.50 4.23
N LYS A 304 -5.23 14.17 3.50
CA LYS A 304 -3.89 14.00 4.10
C LYS A 304 -2.88 14.93 3.44
N PRO A 305 -2.35 15.96 4.14
CA PRO A 305 -1.26 16.78 3.64
C PRO A 305 0.12 16.16 3.88
N GLY A 306 1.15 16.64 3.16
CA GLY A 306 2.57 16.42 3.36
C GLY A 306 3.17 15.27 2.58
N LEU A 307 4.22 14.64 3.12
CA LEU A 307 5.04 13.61 2.43
C LEU A 307 4.50 12.18 2.55
N HIS A 308 3.42 11.96 3.27
CA HIS A 308 2.70 10.68 3.37
C HIS A 308 3.53 9.49 3.89
N GLY A 309 4.72 9.74 4.49
CA GLY A 309 5.68 8.70 4.87
C GLY A 309 6.31 8.02 3.65
N SER A 310 6.58 8.76 2.57
CA SER A 310 7.15 8.27 1.31
C SER A 310 8.07 9.34 0.71
N SER A 311 9.07 9.77 1.48
CA SER A 311 9.99 10.87 1.13
C SER A 311 10.69 10.66 -0.20
N ARG A 312 11.17 9.44 -0.47
CA ARG A 312 11.85 9.09 -1.72
C ARG A 312 10.95 9.23 -2.95
N MET A 313 9.66 8.90 -2.80
CA MET A 313 8.69 9.11 -3.88
C MET A 313 8.47 10.59 -4.15
N HIS A 314 8.39 11.43 -3.11
CA HIS A 314 8.28 12.88 -3.27
C HIS A 314 9.53 13.51 -3.87
N GLU A 315 10.73 12.99 -3.58
CA GLU A 315 11.98 13.38 -4.25
C GLU A 315 11.90 13.08 -5.77
N ALA A 316 11.48 11.86 -6.12
CA ALA A 316 11.35 11.45 -7.52
C ALA A 316 10.30 12.25 -8.31
N LEU A 317 9.25 12.74 -7.63
CA LEU A 317 8.20 13.58 -8.22
C LEU A 317 8.52 15.09 -8.17
N GLY A 318 9.64 15.52 -7.56
CA GLY A 318 9.95 16.93 -7.38
C GLY A 318 9.03 17.68 -6.40
N THR A 319 8.44 16.96 -5.45
CA THR A 319 7.47 17.51 -4.47
C THR A 319 7.94 17.42 -3.02
N SER A 320 9.22 17.17 -2.78
CA SER A 320 9.80 16.97 -1.44
C SER A 320 9.72 18.19 -0.53
N GLN A 321 9.69 19.41 -1.09
CA GLN A 321 9.71 20.64 -0.31
C GLN A 321 8.45 20.82 0.55
N ASN A 322 7.26 20.59 -0.03
CA ASN A 322 5.98 20.83 0.62
C ASN A 322 5.10 19.56 0.68
N GLY A 323 5.43 18.52 -0.08
CA GLY A 323 4.56 17.38 -0.24
C GLY A 323 3.35 17.67 -1.13
N LEU A 324 2.29 16.89 -0.95
CA LEU A 324 1.04 16.96 -1.71
C LEU A 324 -0.17 16.87 -0.76
N THR A 325 -1.34 17.29 -1.24
CA THR A 325 -2.61 16.96 -0.59
C THR A 325 -3.17 15.69 -1.22
N ARG A 326 -3.31 14.64 -0.42
CA ARG A 326 -3.78 13.33 -0.85
C ARG A 326 -5.23 13.09 -0.43
N PHE A 327 -6.06 12.75 -1.41
CA PHE A 327 -7.41 12.23 -1.24
C PHE A 327 -7.41 10.74 -1.55
N SER A 328 -7.98 9.93 -0.68
CA SER A 328 -8.07 8.49 -0.88
C SER A 328 -9.44 7.97 -0.50
N PHE A 329 -10.10 7.35 -1.46
CA PHE A 329 -11.48 6.91 -1.38
C PHE A 329 -11.56 5.46 -0.90
N GLY A 330 -12.62 5.15 -0.16
CA GLY A 330 -12.91 3.83 0.35
C GLY A 330 -14.30 3.37 -0.08
N TYR A 331 -14.61 2.11 0.19
CA TYR A 331 -15.88 1.47 -0.18
C TYR A 331 -17.12 2.22 0.36
N PHE A 332 -17.02 2.81 1.53
CA PHE A 332 -18.14 3.51 2.17
C PHE A 332 -18.28 4.98 1.79
N ASN A 333 -17.39 5.51 0.97
CA ASN A 333 -17.55 6.87 0.46
C ASN A 333 -18.66 6.93 -0.61
N THR A 334 -19.27 8.09 -0.72
CA THR A 334 -20.40 8.35 -1.63
C THR A 334 -20.01 9.33 -2.73
N ARG A 335 -20.77 9.33 -3.82
CA ARG A 335 -20.65 10.32 -4.89
C ARG A 335 -20.90 11.75 -4.39
N MET A 336 -21.80 11.91 -3.42
CA MET A 336 -22.11 13.22 -2.83
C MET A 336 -20.88 13.76 -2.09
N GLU A 337 -20.23 12.96 -1.25
CA GLU A 337 -18.99 13.35 -0.55
C GLU A 337 -17.88 13.79 -1.52
N VAL A 338 -17.77 13.13 -2.68
CA VAL A 338 -16.83 13.54 -3.73
C VAL A 338 -17.22 14.87 -4.34
N ASN A 339 -18.52 15.10 -4.63
CA ASN A 339 -19.00 16.38 -5.13
C ASN A 339 -18.73 17.51 -4.13
N ASP A 340 -19.05 17.29 -2.86
CA ASP A 340 -18.79 18.27 -1.79
C ASP A 340 -17.29 18.60 -1.69
N THR A 341 -16.42 17.62 -1.94
CA THR A 341 -14.97 17.83 -1.95
C THR A 341 -14.51 18.64 -3.16
N ILE A 342 -15.11 18.42 -4.33
CA ILE A 342 -14.84 19.21 -5.54
C ILE A 342 -15.29 20.65 -5.33
N TRP A 343 -16.49 20.86 -4.76
CA TRP A 343 -17.00 22.17 -4.40
C TRP A 343 -16.09 22.90 -3.40
N ALA A 344 -15.65 22.23 -2.36
CA ALA A 344 -14.74 22.78 -1.38
C ALA A 344 -13.40 23.22 -2.00
N LEU A 345 -12.91 22.49 -3.01
CA LEU A 345 -11.70 22.88 -3.75
C LEU A 345 -11.95 24.09 -4.66
N MET A 346 -13.12 24.16 -5.31
CA MET A 346 -13.50 25.30 -6.14
C MET A 346 -13.65 26.58 -5.29
N ASP A 347 -14.28 26.48 -4.12
CA ASP A 347 -14.40 27.58 -3.17
C ASP A 347 -13.03 28.08 -2.67
N LEU A 348 -12.08 27.17 -2.39
CA LEU A 348 -10.70 27.53 -2.05
C LEU A 348 -10.02 28.34 -3.16
N LEU A 349 -10.31 27.99 -4.42
CA LEU A 349 -9.73 28.63 -5.61
C LEU A 349 -10.50 29.88 -6.06
N GLY A 350 -11.64 30.22 -5.42
CA GLY A 350 -12.51 31.32 -5.84
C GLY A 350 -13.14 31.10 -7.21
N LEU A 351 -13.38 29.84 -7.61
CA LEU A 351 -14.02 29.50 -8.89
C LEU A 351 -15.54 29.56 -8.72
N ASP A 352 -16.22 30.27 -9.62
CA ASP A 352 -17.68 30.36 -9.64
C ASP A 352 -18.34 29.02 -10.07
N ASP A 353 -19.61 28.85 -9.69
CA ASP A 353 -20.45 27.66 -9.91
C ASP A 353 -20.60 27.20 -11.38
N LEU A 354 -20.16 27.99 -12.34
CA LEU A 354 -20.29 27.74 -13.79
C LEU A 354 -19.50 26.52 -14.30
N TYR A 355 -18.49 26.06 -13.56
CA TYR A 355 -17.66 24.90 -13.95
C TYR A 355 -18.33 23.52 -13.71
N LEU A 356 -19.47 23.47 -13.02
CA LEU A 356 -20.15 22.19 -12.71
C LEU A 356 -21.20 21.79 -13.74
N LEU A 357 -21.51 22.64 -14.70
CA LEU A 357 -22.58 22.42 -15.68
C LEU A 357 -22.04 22.01 -17.07
N ALA A 358 -20.74 21.91 -17.23
CA ALA A 358 -20.07 21.39 -18.43
C ALA A 358 -19.56 19.97 -18.19
#